data_e268ac8793ce2db4e290128f25e64c2a
#
_entry.id   e268ac8793ce2db4e290128f25e64c2a
#
_cell.length_a   1.000
_cell.length_b   1.000
_cell.length_c   1.000
_cell.angle_alpha   90.00
_cell.angle_beta   90.00
_cell.angle_gamma   90.00
#
_symmetry.space_group_name_H-M   'P 1'
#
loop_
_entity.id
_entity.type
_entity.pdbx_description
1 polymer ?
#
loop_
_entity_poly.entity_id
_entity_poly.type
_entity_poly.pdbx_seq_one_letter_code
_entity_poly.pdbx_strand_id
1 'polypeptide(L)'
;MRRPIDDWIRPGERVDDLQRGGYRILQHPEKPCFGMDAVLLSDFTHVKPGETVLDLGTGTGILPILLAAKTEGRHFMGLEIQSGLAEMARRSVGLNALETRVSVEEGDLREASARFGRSVFDVVVSNPPYMKEEHGRMNPGDARAMARHEISCTLEDVARETARVLRVGGRFYLVHRPRRLGEIFEKLHRYRLEPKRMRLVYPYVDREANLVLLEAVRGGKPGMKVEAPLIIYREPGCYTREMCRIYGLSESI
;
A
#
# COMPACT_ATOMS: atom_id res chain seq x y z
N MET A 1 -8.12 -22.19 20.58
CA MET A 1 -7.81 -23.04 19.41
C MET A 1 -7.88 -22.16 18.16
N ARG A 2 -6.85 -22.13 17.31
CA ARG A 2 -6.95 -21.40 16.01
C ARG A 2 -7.92 -22.14 15.12
N ARG A 3 -8.80 -21.41 14.45
CA ARG A 3 -9.72 -21.99 13.44
C ARG A 3 -8.91 -22.61 12.29
N PRO A 4 -9.32 -23.76 11.73
CA PRO A 4 -8.72 -24.31 10.50
C PRO A 4 -8.68 -23.28 9.38
N ILE A 5 -7.70 -23.38 8.49
CA ILE A 5 -7.55 -22.45 7.37
C ILE A 5 -8.79 -22.47 6.47
N ASP A 6 -9.33 -23.65 6.23
CA ASP A 6 -10.50 -23.86 5.36
C ASP A 6 -11.75 -23.10 5.83
N ASP A 7 -11.88 -22.84 7.13
CA ASP A 7 -13.00 -22.05 7.69
C ASP A 7 -12.95 -20.55 7.30
N TRP A 8 -11.81 -20.10 6.78
CA TRP A 8 -11.61 -18.70 6.36
C TRP A 8 -11.80 -18.48 4.87
N ILE A 9 -11.73 -19.54 4.05
CA ILE A 9 -11.76 -19.50 2.59
C ILE A 9 -13.19 -19.59 2.08
N ARG A 10 -13.57 -18.74 1.15
CA ARG A 10 -14.84 -18.82 0.42
C ARG A 10 -14.65 -19.40 -0.98
N PRO A 11 -15.72 -19.89 -1.63
CA PRO A 11 -15.63 -20.39 -3.00
C PRO A 11 -14.96 -19.38 -3.96
N GLY A 12 -13.99 -19.86 -4.73
CA GLY A 12 -13.22 -19.04 -5.68
C GLY A 12 -12.03 -18.30 -5.07
N GLU A 13 -11.89 -18.28 -3.74
CA GLU A 13 -10.74 -17.64 -3.08
C GLU A 13 -9.56 -18.59 -2.95
N ARG A 14 -8.38 -18.02 -2.81
CA ARG A 14 -7.13 -18.70 -2.50
C ARG A 14 -6.41 -18.04 -1.32
N VAL A 15 -5.50 -18.79 -0.71
CA VAL A 15 -4.60 -18.29 0.34
C VAL A 15 -3.20 -18.15 -0.24
N ASP A 16 -2.64 -16.96 -0.17
CA ASP A 16 -1.25 -16.70 -0.56
C ASP A 16 -0.39 -16.51 0.70
N ASP A 17 0.82 -17.10 0.68
CA ASP A 17 1.80 -16.91 1.75
C ASP A 17 2.57 -15.61 1.52
N LEU A 18 2.68 -14.78 2.56
CA LEU A 18 3.39 -13.50 2.49
C LEU A 18 4.90 -13.63 2.69
N GLN A 19 5.41 -14.85 2.92
CA GLN A 19 6.83 -15.14 3.18
C GLN A 19 7.41 -14.29 4.34
N ARG A 20 6.55 -13.86 5.27
CA ARG A 20 6.90 -13.04 6.43
C ARG A 20 6.11 -13.51 7.65
N GLY A 21 6.83 -13.94 8.69
CA GLY A 21 6.22 -14.34 9.97
C GLY A 21 5.19 -15.47 9.88
N GLY A 22 5.15 -16.22 8.77
CA GLY A 22 4.13 -17.22 8.48
C GLY A 22 2.75 -16.62 8.20
N TYR A 23 2.66 -15.31 7.92
CA TYR A 23 1.39 -14.65 7.62
C TYR A 23 0.91 -14.95 6.20
N ARG A 24 -0.40 -15.00 6.07
CA ARG A 24 -1.13 -15.38 4.86
C ARG A 24 -2.18 -14.33 4.53
N ILE A 25 -2.61 -14.30 3.28
CA ILE A 25 -3.65 -13.38 2.81
C ILE A 25 -4.65 -14.12 1.92
N LEU A 26 -5.92 -13.78 2.08
CA LEU A 26 -6.99 -14.27 1.20
C LEU A 26 -7.04 -13.39 -0.05
N GLN A 27 -7.20 -14.04 -1.21
CA GLN A 27 -7.35 -13.35 -2.49
C GLN A 27 -8.37 -14.06 -3.36
N HIS A 28 -8.99 -13.32 -4.29
CA HIS A 28 -9.90 -13.84 -5.29
C HIS A 28 -9.39 -13.44 -6.69
N PRO A 29 -9.16 -14.39 -7.62
CA PRO A 29 -8.61 -14.11 -8.95
C PRO A 29 -9.37 -13.06 -9.77
N GLU A 30 -10.70 -12.97 -9.57
CA GLU A 30 -11.56 -12.00 -10.27
C GLU A 30 -11.61 -10.61 -9.60
N LYS A 31 -10.93 -10.44 -8.46
CA LYS A 31 -10.83 -9.16 -7.75
C LYS A 31 -9.41 -8.61 -7.85
N PRO A 32 -9.20 -7.30 -7.58
CA PRO A 32 -7.87 -6.75 -7.49
C PRO A 32 -7.03 -7.52 -6.45
N CYS A 33 -5.98 -8.20 -6.93
CA CYS A 33 -5.00 -8.86 -6.08
C CYS A 33 -3.85 -7.90 -5.80
N PHE A 34 -3.17 -8.09 -4.67
CA PHE A 34 -1.98 -7.30 -4.39
C PHE A 34 -0.85 -7.62 -5.38
N GLY A 35 -0.07 -6.61 -5.70
CA GLY A 35 1.12 -6.73 -6.53
C GLY A 35 2.40 -6.50 -5.73
N MET A 36 3.52 -6.54 -6.43
CA MET A 36 4.85 -6.24 -5.90
C MET A 36 4.93 -4.86 -5.25
N ASP A 37 4.20 -3.89 -5.78
CA ASP A 37 4.13 -2.51 -5.31
C ASP A 37 3.75 -2.40 -3.82
N ALA A 38 2.78 -3.18 -3.35
CA ALA A 38 2.43 -3.23 -1.93
C ALA A 38 3.57 -3.78 -1.06
N VAL A 39 4.25 -4.83 -1.52
CA VAL A 39 5.41 -5.41 -0.82
C VAL A 39 6.55 -4.40 -0.72
N LEU A 40 6.86 -3.72 -1.83
CA LEU A 40 7.89 -2.67 -1.89
C LEU A 40 7.55 -1.47 -1.01
N LEU A 41 6.27 -1.01 -1.04
CA LEU A 41 5.82 0.07 -0.18
C LEU A 41 5.94 -0.31 1.29
N SER A 42 5.59 -1.55 1.66
CA SER A 42 5.73 -2.03 3.05
C SER A 42 7.18 -2.05 3.54
N ASP A 43 8.14 -2.35 2.66
CA ASP A 43 9.58 -2.32 2.98
C ASP A 43 10.13 -0.89 3.05
N PHE A 44 9.64 -0.01 2.19
CA PHE A 44 10.02 1.40 2.18
C PHE A 44 9.40 2.18 3.35
N THR A 45 8.29 1.71 3.91
CA THR A 45 7.58 2.38 5.01
C THR A 45 8.30 2.16 6.33
N HIS A 46 8.62 3.26 7.02
CA HIS A 46 9.19 3.21 8.37
C HIS A 46 8.10 3.49 9.42
N VAL A 47 7.89 2.54 10.33
CA VAL A 47 6.97 2.68 11.48
C VAL A 47 7.77 2.48 12.76
N LYS A 48 7.73 3.46 13.66
CA LYS A 48 8.39 3.39 14.96
C LYS A 48 7.54 2.59 15.95
N PRO A 49 8.15 2.01 16.99
CA PRO A 49 7.40 1.38 18.06
C PRO A 49 6.31 2.29 18.64
N GLY A 50 5.12 1.74 18.82
CA GLY A 50 3.98 2.45 19.39
C GLY A 50 3.22 3.37 18.45
N GLU A 51 3.66 3.59 17.21
CA GLU A 51 2.95 4.42 16.23
C GLU A 51 1.69 3.75 15.68
N THR A 52 0.74 4.60 15.24
CA THR A 52 -0.49 4.20 14.58
C THR A 52 -0.43 4.47 13.09
N VAL A 53 -0.89 3.51 12.29
CA VAL A 53 -0.84 3.54 10.83
C VAL A 53 -2.24 3.49 10.24
N LEU A 54 -2.51 4.29 9.22
CA LEU A 54 -3.71 4.20 8.38
C LEU A 54 -3.30 3.85 6.93
N ASP A 55 -3.94 2.84 6.36
CA ASP A 55 -3.83 2.48 4.94
C ASP A 55 -5.10 2.94 4.20
N LEU A 56 -4.94 3.89 3.28
CA LEU A 56 -6.02 4.45 2.48
C LEU A 56 -6.20 3.65 1.19
N GLY A 57 -7.31 2.93 1.07
CA GLY A 57 -7.58 1.99 -0.02
C GLY A 57 -6.87 0.66 0.20
N THR A 58 -7.12 0.03 1.35
CA THR A 58 -6.34 -1.14 1.81
C THR A 58 -6.55 -2.41 0.99
N GLY A 59 -7.61 -2.47 0.15
CA GLY A 59 -7.94 -3.66 -0.62
C GLY A 59 -8.14 -4.88 0.26
N THR A 60 -7.36 -5.93 0.03
CA THR A 60 -7.39 -7.18 0.81
C THR A 60 -6.64 -7.11 2.15
N GLY A 61 -6.15 -5.93 2.55
CA GLY A 61 -5.47 -5.72 3.84
C GLY A 61 -3.97 -6.03 3.82
N ILE A 62 -3.36 -6.09 2.64
CA ILE A 62 -1.96 -6.49 2.48
C ILE A 62 -0.98 -5.59 3.23
N LEU A 63 -1.11 -4.25 3.12
CA LEU A 63 -0.20 -3.31 3.76
C LEU A 63 -0.29 -3.36 5.29
N PRO A 64 -1.47 -3.28 5.93
CA PRO A 64 -1.59 -3.44 7.38
C PRO A 64 -0.99 -4.74 7.91
N ILE A 65 -1.23 -5.88 7.23
CA ILE A 65 -0.70 -7.19 7.64
C ILE A 65 0.83 -7.22 7.50
N LEU A 66 1.40 -6.77 6.36
CA LEU A 66 2.85 -6.73 6.16
C LEU A 66 3.55 -5.78 7.15
N LEU A 67 2.98 -4.62 7.41
CA LEU A 67 3.53 -3.66 8.37
C LEU A 67 3.46 -4.19 9.81
N ALA A 68 2.38 -4.88 10.18
CA ALA A 68 2.28 -5.56 11.46
C ALA A 68 3.31 -6.69 11.62
N ALA A 69 3.65 -7.40 10.52
CA ALA A 69 4.69 -8.43 10.50
C ALA A 69 6.11 -7.88 10.65
N LYS A 70 6.36 -6.69 10.09
CA LYS A 70 7.71 -6.11 9.95
C LYS A 70 8.07 -5.09 11.03
N THR A 71 7.09 -4.57 11.78
CA THR A 71 7.29 -3.43 12.68
C THR A 71 6.59 -3.60 14.03
N GLU A 72 7.00 -2.79 14.99
CA GLU A 72 6.41 -2.75 16.34
C GLU A 72 5.35 -1.63 16.49
N GLY A 73 4.73 -1.22 15.38
CA GLY A 73 3.60 -0.30 15.42
C GLY A 73 2.48 -0.80 16.33
N ARG A 74 1.81 0.11 17.01
CA ARG A 74 0.76 -0.21 17.98
C ARG A 74 -0.50 -0.72 17.31
N HIS A 75 -0.92 -0.03 16.23
CA HIS A 75 -2.16 -0.35 15.53
C HIS A 75 -2.09 0.02 14.05
N PHE A 76 -2.64 -0.83 13.20
CA PHE A 76 -2.70 -0.68 11.76
C PHE A 76 -4.16 -0.73 11.32
N MET A 77 -4.66 0.39 10.79
CA MET A 77 -6.02 0.53 10.31
C MET A 77 -6.03 0.48 8.79
N GLY A 78 -6.87 -0.35 8.20
CA GLY A 78 -7.19 -0.33 6.77
C GLY A 78 -8.55 0.31 6.52
N LEU A 79 -8.66 1.18 5.51
CA LEU A 79 -9.93 1.74 5.04
C LEU A 79 -10.16 1.34 3.59
N GLU A 80 -11.30 0.68 3.30
CA GLU A 80 -11.64 0.15 1.98
C GLU A 80 -13.10 0.42 1.65
N ILE A 81 -13.35 0.95 0.45
CA ILE A 81 -14.71 1.31 0.02
C ILE A 81 -15.52 0.10 -0.46
N GLN A 82 -14.85 -0.93 -0.96
CA GLN A 82 -15.52 -2.14 -1.45
C GLN A 82 -15.80 -3.10 -0.30
N SER A 83 -17.07 -3.29 0.04
CA SER A 83 -17.51 -4.17 1.13
C SER A 83 -16.92 -5.59 1.04
N GLY A 84 -16.88 -6.16 -0.17
CA GLY A 84 -16.35 -7.50 -0.41
C GLY A 84 -14.83 -7.62 -0.24
N LEU A 85 -14.06 -6.55 -0.47
CA LEU A 85 -12.60 -6.50 -0.19
C LEU A 85 -12.36 -6.25 1.30
N ALA A 86 -13.10 -5.32 1.91
CA ALA A 86 -13.00 -5.04 3.34
C ALA A 86 -13.33 -6.28 4.20
N GLU A 87 -14.32 -7.07 3.79
CA GLU A 87 -14.67 -8.31 4.44
C GLU A 87 -13.56 -9.38 4.29
N MET A 88 -13.01 -9.53 3.08
CA MET A 88 -11.88 -10.43 2.83
C MET A 88 -10.64 -10.01 3.63
N ALA A 89 -10.37 -8.71 3.74
CA ALA A 89 -9.30 -8.17 4.57
C ALA A 89 -9.49 -8.51 6.05
N ARG A 90 -10.71 -8.36 6.59
CA ARG A 90 -11.01 -8.75 7.99
C ARG A 90 -10.77 -10.24 8.23
N ARG A 91 -11.15 -11.10 7.29
CA ARG A 91 -10.85 -12.55 7.38
C ARG A 91 -9.34 -12.82 7.30
N SER A 92 -8.62 -12.10 6.45
CA SER A 92 -7.15 -12.20 6.39
C SER A 92 -6.51 -11.80 7.72
N VAL A 93 -7.02 -10.76 8.38
CA VAL A 93 -6.59 -10.37 9.74
C VAL A 93 -6.85 -11.49 10.75
N GLY A 94 -8.06 -12.07 10.76
CA GLY A 94 -8.43 -13.18 11.65
C GLY A 94 -7.64 -14.46 11.38
N LEU A 95 -7.40 -14.80 10.11
CA LEU A 95 -6.55 -15.92 9.70
C LEU A 95 -5.14 -15.87 10.34
N ASN A 96 -4.63 -14.66 10.52
CA ASN A 96 -3.31 -14.40 11.09
C ASN A 96 -3.32 -14.12 12.62
N ALA A 97 -4.50 -14.14 13.25
CA ALA A 97 -4.68 -13.75 14.67
C ALA A 97 -4.11 -12.36 14.99
N LEU A 98 -4.38 -11.39 14.11
CA LEU A 98 -3.90 -10.01 14.21
C LEU A 98 -4.96 -9.01 14.69
N GLU A 99 -6.14 -9.45 15.13
CA GLU A 99 -7.30 -8.61 15.44
C GLU A 99 -7.01 -7.56 16.52
N THR A 100 -6.04 -7.81 17.38
CA THR A 100 -5.61 -6.86 18.42
C THR A 100 -4.73 -5.73 17.89
N ARG A 101 -4.11 -5.92 16.73
CA ARG A 101 -3.16 -4.97 16.13
C ARG A 101 -3.60 -4.41 14.79
N VAL A 102 -4.46 -5.12 14.08
CA VAL A 102 -4.93 -4.75 12.74
C VAL A 102 -6.44 -4.72 12.74
N SER A 103 -7.01 -3.64 12.24
CA SER A 103 -8.46 -3.53 11.97
C SER A 103 -8.71 -3.02 10.56
N VAL A 104 -9.86 -3.37 10.01
CA VAL A 104 -10.28 -2.92 8.67
C VAL A 104 -11.70 -2.38 8.74
N GLU A 105 -11.87 -1.15 8.30
CA GLU A 105 -13.17 -0.50 8.17
C GLU A 105 -13.58 -0.38 6.70
N GLU A 106 -14.88 -0.57 6.46
CA GLU A 106 -15.50 -0.26 5.19
C GLU A 106 -15.86 1.22 5.16
N GLY A 107 -15.42 1.93 4.13
CA GLY A 107 -15.72 3.35 3.99
C GLY A 107 -14.95 4.02 2.88
N ASP A 108 -15.42 5.22 2.53
CA ASP A 108 -14.79 6.06 1.53
C ASP A 108 -13.60 6.81 2.15
N LEU A 109 -12.43 6.71 1.52
CA LEU A 109 -11.24 7.43 1.97
C LEU A 109 -11.40 8.95 1.95
N ARG A 110 -12.32 9.50 1.11
CA ARG A 110 -12.66 10.93 1.08
C ARG A 110 -13.30 11.43 2.37
N GLU A 111 -13.77 10.51 3.21
CA GLU A 111 -14.36 10.77 4.51
C GLU A 111 -13.45 10.34 5.69
N ALA A 112 -12.19 9.97 5.42
CA ALA A 112 -11.29 9.45 6.44
C ALA A 112 -11.16 10.38 7.66
N SER A 113 -11.02 11.68 7.43
CA SER A 113 -10.92 12.66 8.53
C SER A 113 -12.22 12.89 9.31
N ALA A 114 -13.38 12.68 8.68
CA ALA A 114 -14.67 12.73 9.37
C ALA A 114 -14.89 11.47 10.22
N ARG A 115 -14.43 10.32 9.75
CA ARG A 115 -14.58 9.02 10.41
C ARG A 115 -13.61 8.83 11.58
N PHE A 116 -12.32 9.09 11.37
CA PHE A 116 -11.28 8.81 12.35
C PHE A 116 -10.83 10.03 13.16
N GLY A 117 -11.22 11.23 12.74
CA GLY A 117 -10.74 12.47 13.33
C GLY A 117 -9.50 13.05 12.64
N ARG A 118 -9.13 14.25 13.02
CA ARG A 118 -7.96 14.96 12.49
C ARG A 118 -6.74 14.75 13.39
N SER A 119 -5.57 14.67 12.77
CA SER A 119 -4.28 14.58 13.50
C SER A 119 -4.22 13.38 14.46
N VAL A 120 -4.69 12.21 14.00
CA VAL A 120 -4.83 10.99 14.81
C VAL A 120 -3.72 10.00 14.52
N PHE A 121 -3.26 9.91 13.24
CA PHE A 121 -2.29 8.91 12.82
C PHE A 121 -0.87 9.47 12.76
N ASP A 122 0.10 8.63 13.06
CA ASP A 122 1.53 8.93 12.97
C ASP A 122 2.06 8.64 11.56
N VAL A 123 1.48 7.63 10.91
CA VAL A 123 1.83 7.19 9.55
C VAL A 123 0.56 6.97 8.73
N VAL A 124 0.58 7.41 7.48
CA VAL A 124 -0.42 7.05 6.47
C VAL A 124 0.32 6.37 5.31
N VAL A 125 -0.24 5.29 4.79
CA VAL A 125 0.24 4.62 3.58
C VAL A 125 -0.87 4.60 2.54
N SER A 126 -0.54 4.58 1.25
CA SER A 126 -1.50 4.34 0.19
C SER A 126 -0.82 3.74 -1.04
N ASN A 127 -1.45 2.71 -1.59
CA ASN A 127 -1.19 2.16 -2.91
C ASN A 127 -2.43 2.33 -3.77
N PRO A 128 -2.72 3.56 -4.23
CA PRO A 128 -3.95 3.84 -4.96
C PRO A 128 -3.94 3.19 -6.34
N PRO A 129 -5.10 2.90 -6.93
CA PRO A 129 -5.15 2.39 -8.30
C PRO A 129 -4.50 3.38 -9.27
N TYR A 130 -3.64 2.87 -10.16
CA TYR A 130 -2.97 3.70 -11.16
C TYR A 130 -3.87 3.88 -12.39
N MET A 131 -4.17 5.12 -12.77
CA MET A 131 -4.84 5.39 -14.03
C MET A 131 -4.02 4.83 -15.20
N LYS A 132 -4.61 3.93 -15.96
CA LYS A 132 -4.09 3.55 -17.27
C LYS A 132 -4.57 4.59 -18.29
N GLU A 133 -3.82 5.67 -18.47
CA GLU A 133 -3.88 6.45 -19.70
C GLU A 133 -3.16 5.71 -20.83
N GLU A 134 -3.55 4.48 -21.09
CA GLU A 134 -3.08 3.79 -22.28
C GLU A 134 -4.27 3.58 -23.22
N HIS A 135 -4.22 4.26 -24.36
CA HIS A 135 -4.97 3.97 -25.57
C HIS A 135 -4.54 2.61 -26.16
N GLY A 136 -4.50 1.56 -25.35
CA GLY A 136 -4.19 0.20 -25.74
C GLY A 136 -5.32 -0.73 -25.31
N ARG A 137 -5.82 -1.56 -26.22
CA ARG A 137 -6.90 -2.55 -26.10
C ARG A 137 -7.05 -3.13 -24.69
N MET A 138 -7.86 -2.48 -23.87
CA MET A 138 -8.35 -3.03 -22.60
C MET A 138 -9.59 -3.87 -22.87
N ASN A 139 -9.71 -5.01 -22.16
CA ASN A 139 -10.99 -5.73 -22.17
C ASN A 139 -12.09 -4.81 -21.58
N PRO A 140 -13.30 -4.76 -22.19
CA PRO A 140 -14.38 -3.88 -21.74
C PRO A 140 -14.80 -4.07 -20.27
N GLY A 141 -14.54 -5.24 -19.69
CA GLY A 141 -14.79 -5.56 -18.29
C GLY A 141 -13.81 -4.88 -17.33
N ASP A 142 -12.52 -4.92 -17.66
CA ASP A 142 -11.44 -4.31 -16.85
C ASP A 142 -11.54 -2.79 -16.86
N ALA A 143 -11.85 -2.20 -18.04
CA ALA A 143 -12.05 -0.76 -18.19
C ALA A 143 -13.20 -0.24 -17.32
N ARG A 144 -14.32 -0.96 -17.26
CA ARG A 144 -15.48 -0.58 -16.43
C ARG A 144 -15.23 -0.74 -14.92
N ALA A 145 -14.52 -1.78 -14.51
CA ALA A 145 -14.15 -1.97 -13.11
C ALA A 145 -13.18 -0.88 -12.65
N MET A 146 -12.15 -0.59 -13.45
CA MET A 146 -11.16 0.46 -13.16
C MET A 146 -11.78 1.86 -13.20
N ALA A 147 -12.62 2.18 -14.20
CA ALA A 147 -13.29 3.47 -14.27
C ALA A 147 -14.21 3.73 -13.07
N ARG A 148 -14.87 2.72 -12.52
CA ARG A 148 -15.66 2.86 -11.28
C ARG A 148 -14.78 3.17 -10.06
N HIS A 149 -13.57 2.64 -10.01
CA HIS A 149 -12.61 2.92 -8.93
C HIS A 149 -12.02 4.33 -9.03
N GLU A 150 -11.77 4.83 -10.24
CA GLU A 150 -11.23 6.16 -10.49
C GLU A 150 -12.25 7.29 -10.31
N ILE A 151 -13.53 7.02 -10.60
CA ILE A 151 -14.62 7.94 -10.27
C ILE A 151 -14.77 8.15 -8.77
N SER A 152 -14.26 7.20 -7.95
CA SER A 152 -14.41 7.26 -6.50
C SER A 152 -13.27 7.94 -5.74
N CYS A 153 -12.04 8.06 -6.30
CA CYS A 153 -10.90 8.67 -5.57
C CYS A 153 -9.81 9.20 -6.50
N THR A 154 -9.44 10.47 -6.31
CA THR A 154 -8.32 11.12 -7.00
C THR A 154 -7.07 11.18 -6.12
N LEU A 155 -5.90 11.40 -6.74
CA LEU A 155 -4.66 11.66 -5.98
C LEU A 155 -4.80 12.88 -5.05
N GLU A 156 -5.60 13.89 -5.46
CA GLU A 156 -5.90 15.05 -4.62
C GLU A 156 -6.69 14.67 -3.37
N ASP A 157 -7.66 13.76 -3.48
CA ASP A 157 -8.42 13.25 -2.34
C ASP A 157 -7.51 12.52 -1.36
N VAL A 158 -6.61 11.65 -1.86
CA VAL A 158 -5.60 10.97 -1.04
C VAL A 158 -4.72 11.98 -0.31
N ALA A 159 -4.15 12.96 -1.00
CA ALA A 159 -3.28 13.96 -0.38
C ALA A 159 -4.03 14.82 0.66
N ARG A 160 -5.27 15.23 0.34
CA ARG A 160 -6.11 16.04 1.22
C ARG A 160 -6.44 15.29 2.52
N GLU A 161 -6.96 14.07 2.43
CA GLU A 161 -7.35 13.31 3.60
C GLU A 161 -6.12 12.85 4.41
N THR A 162 -5.04 12.45 3.74
CA THR A 162 -3.75 12.19 4.41
C THR A 162 -3.32 13.38 5.28
N ALA A 163 -3.31 14.59 4.72
CA ALA A 163 -2.91 15.78 5.48
C ALA A 163 -3.84 16.09 6.65
N ARG A 164 -5.12 15.70 6.57
CA ARG A 164 -6.10 15.91 7.64
C ARG A 164 -5.91 14.92 8.79
N VAL A 165 -5.72 13.65 8.48
CA VAL A 165 -5.65 12.58 9.48
C VAL A 165 -4.27 12.43 10.12
N LEU A 166 -3.18 12.78 9.42
CA LEU A 166 -1.83 12.77 9.95
C LEU A 166 -1.64 13.82 11.04
N ARG A 167 -0.86 13.51 12.06
CA ARG A 167 -0.29 14.48 12.99
C ARG A 167 0.73 15.38 12.29
N VAL A 168 0.98 16.56 12.83
CA VAL A 168 2.12 17.39 12.38
C VAL A 168 3.42 16.61 12.64
N GLY A 169 4.30 16.54 11.63
CA GLY A 169 5.49 15.68 11.66
C GLY A 169 5.21 14.21 11.32
N GLY A 170 3.94 13.82 11.16
CA GLY A 170 3.55 12.49 10.68
C GLY A 170 3.98 12.27 9.23
N ARG A 171 4.12 10.99 8.85
CA ARG A 171 4.71 10.57 7.57
C ARG A 171 3.65 9.93 6.68
N PHE A 172 3.72 10.28 5.41
CA PHE A 172 2.93 9.69 4.35
C PHE A 172 3.84 8.89 3.42
N TYR A 173 3.47 7.65 3.12
CA TYR A 173 4.15 6.80 2.16
C TYR A 173 3.23 6.43 1.01
N LEU A 174 3.74 6.59 -0.21
CA LEU A 174 3.00 6.40 -1.45
C LEU A 174 3.85 5.59 -2.43
N VAL A 175 3.24 4.61 -3.09
CA VAL A 175 3.78 4.03 -4.32
C VAL A 175 2.95 4.49 -5.50
N HIS A 176 3.61 4.86 -6.60
CA HIS A 176 2.92 5.34 -7.80
C HIS A 176 3.78 5.17 -9.07
N ARG A 177 3.23 5.60 -10.21
CA ARG A 177 3.96 5.65 -11.48
C ARG A 177 4.84 6.90 -11.57
N PRO A 178 6.13 6.79 -12.01
CA PRO A 178 7.05 7.94 -12.10
C PRO A 178 6.56 9.07 -13.02
N ARG A 179 5.82 8.75 -14.09
CA ARG A 179 5.24 9.73 -15.01
C ARG A 179 4.30 10.75 -14.35
N ARG A 180 3.76 10.42 -13.15
CA ARG A 180 2.89 11.32 -12.40
C ARG A 180 3.62 12.12 -11.31
N LEU A 181 4.95 12.10 -11.27
CA LEU A 181 5.71 12.79 -10.21
C LEU A 181 5.40 14.29 -10.12
N GLY A 182 5.26 14.97 -11.27
CA GLY A 182 4.90 16.40 -11.28
C GLY A 182 3.58 16.67 -10.58
N GLU A 183 2.54 15.90 -10.91
CA GLU A 183 1.22 15.99 -10.28
C GLU A 183 1.28 15.60 -8.79
N ILE A 184 1.99 14.53 -8.46
CA ILE A 184 2.14 14.07 -7.07
C ILE A 184 2.75 15.20 -6.23
N PHE A 185 3.85 15.80 -6.66
CA PHE A 185 4.50 16.89 -5.90
C PHE A 185 3.60 18.12 -5.78
N GLU A 186 2.89 18.50 -6.84
CA GLU A 186 1.91 19.59 -6.78
C GLU A 186 0.86 19.34 -5.70
N LYS A 187 0.25 18.13 -5.69
CA LYS A 187 -0.79 17.81 -4.72
C LYS A 187 -0.24 17.71 -3.30
N LEU A 188 0.92 17.10 -3.12
CA LEU A 188 1.57 17.01 -1.80
C LEU A 188 1.85 18.40 -1.24
N HIS A 189 2.48 19.31 -2.01
CA HIS A 189 2.77 20.67 -1.56
C HIS A 189 1.48 21.48 -1.26
N ARG A 190 0.44 21.35 -2.07
CA ARG A 190 -0.86 22.00 -1.84
C ARG A 190 -1.42 21.69 -0.44
N TYR A 191 -1.20 20.47 0.06
CA TYR A 191 -1.69 20.04 1.37
C TYR A 191 -0.62 20.01 2.46
N ARG A 192 0.52 20.70 2.25
CA ARG A 192 1.64 20.79 3.22
C ARG A 192 2.20 19.42 3.63
N LEU A 193 2.23 18.50 2.68
CA LEU A 193 2.94 17.23 2.76
C LEU A 193 4.26 17.42 2.02
N GLU A 194 5.33 17.66 2.75
CA GLU A 194 6.66 17.94 2.16
C GLU A 194 7.37 16.63 1.78
N PRO A 195 7.72 16.40 0.50
CA PRO A 195 8.47 15.22 0.08
C PRO A 195 9.84 15.18 0.74
N LYS A 196 10.18 14.05 1.37
CA LYS A 196 11.42 13.88 2.14
C LYS A 196 12.33 12.79 1.61
N ARG A 197 11.76 11.75 1.00
CA ARG A 197 12.52 10.63 0.48
C ARG A 197 11.83 10.07 -0.75
N MET A 198 12.61 9.74 -1.76
CA MET A 198 12.14 9.14 -3.00
C MET A 198 13.06 8.01 -3.41
N ARG A 199 12.49 6.94 -3.93
CA ARG A 199 13.21 5.84 -4.53
C ARG A 199 12.52 5.39 -5.81
N LEU A 200 13.27 5.36 -6.92
CA LEU A 200 12.79 4.83 -8.19
C LEU A 200 13.01 3.32 -8.26
N VAL A 201 12.05 2.61 -8.80
CA VAL A 201 12.08 1.15 -8.95
C VAL A 201 12.13 0.81 -10.43
N TYR A 202 13.09 -0.01 -10.81
CA TYR A 202 13.37 -0.42 -12.18
C TYR A 202 13.17 -1.93 -12.34
N PRO A 203 12.49 -2.40 -13.38
CA PRO A 203 12.41 -3.84 -13.64
C PRO A 203 13.78 -4.45 -13.91
N TYR A 204 14.61 -3.77 -14.69
CA TYR A 204 16.01 -4.11 -15.00
C TYR A 204 16.87 -2.87 -15.02
N VAL A 205 18.18 -3.02 -14.92
CA VAL A 205 19.14 -1.90 -14.85
C VAL A 205 19.14 -1.02 -16.12
N ASP A 206 18.80 -1.59 -17.27
CA ASP A 206 18.76 -0.97 -18.59
C ASP A 206 17.35 -0.54 -19.04
N ARG A 207 16.36 -0.60 -18.15
CA ARG A 207 14.97 -0.23 -18.42
C ARG A 207 14.59 1.06 -17.68
N GLU A 208 13.51 1.69 -18.12
CA GLU A 208 12.93 2.82 -17.41
C GLU A 208 12.32 2.40 -16.08
N ALA A 209 12.32 3.34 -15.12
CA ALA A 209 11.64 3.15 -13.84
C ALA A 209 10.12 2.99 -14.07
N ASN A 210 9.54 1.96 -13.47
CA ASN A 210 8.11 1.68 -13.59
C ASN A 210 7.31 2.02 -12.32
N LEU A 211 7.98 2.17 -11.17
CA LEU A 211 7.38 2.62 -9.93
C LEU A 211 8.26 3.68 -9.26
N VAL A 212 7.63 4.49 -8.43
CA VAL A 212 8.27 5.40 -7.49
C VAL A 212 7.69 5.19 -6.09
N LEU A 213 8.57 5.10 -5.11
CA LEU A 213 8.26 5.09 -3.69
C LEU A 213 8.57 6.47 -3.14
N LEU A 214 7.61 7.06 -2.43
CA LEU A 214 7.70 8.42 -1.90
C LEU A 214 7.39 8.43 -0.40
N GLU A 215 8.15 9.21 0.34
CA GLU A 215 7.84 9.61 1.70
C GLU A 215 7.66 11.13 1.74
N ALA A 216 6.58 11.58 2.34
CA ALA A 216 6.33 12.99 2.64
C ALA A 216 6.02 13.18 4.11
N VAL A 217 6.32 14.36 4.64
CA VAL A 217 6.09 14.71 6.06
C VAL A 217 5.14 15.89 6.17
N ARG A 218 4.08 15.75 6.97
CA ARG A 218 3.15 16.85 7.23
C ARG A 218 3.83 18.00 7.95
N GLY A 219 3.87 19.17 7.32
CA GLY A 219 4.52 20.36 7.85
C GLY A 219 6.06 20.27 7.88
N GLY A 220 6.63 19.36 7.08
CA GLY A 220 8.08 19.23 6.94
C GLY A 220 8.73 20.47 6.34
N LYS A 221 10.03 20.67 6.62
CA LYS A 221 10.85 21.69 5.96
C LYS A 221 11.31 21.20 4.59
N PRO A 222 11.59 22.06 3.60
CA PRO A 222 12.12 21.66 2.31
C PRO A 222 13.37 20.78 2.39
N GLY A 223 13.57 19.98 1.35
CA GLY A 223 14.73 19.09 1.20
C GLY A 223 14.35 17.62 1.12
N MET A 224 14.65 17.00 -0.02
CA MET A 224 14.32 15.60 -0.35
C MET A 224 15.60 14.80 -0.61
N LYS A 225 15.68 13.60 -0.06
CA LYS A 225 16.69 12.60 -0.38
C LYS A 225 16.21 11.71 -1.50
N VAL A 226 16.98 11.61 -2.58
CA VAL A 226 16.79 10.59 -3.62
C VAL A 226 17.69 9.41 -3.30
N GLU A 227 17.12 8.24 -3.08
CA GLU A 227 17.86 7.01 -2.76
C GLU A 227 18.39 6.34 -4.04
N ALA A 228 19.37 5.45 -3.87
CA ALA A 228 19.83 4.60 -4.96
C ALA A 228 18.66 3.80 -5.56
N PRO A 229 18.63 3.58 -6.89
CA PRO A 229 17.54 2.88 -7.53
C PRO A 229 17.38 1.46 -6.99
N LEU A 230 16.13 0.97 -6.92
CA LEU A 230 15.84 -0.43 -6.65
C LEU A 230 15.70 -1.16 -7.98
N ILE A 231 16.55 -2.14 -8.23
CA ILE A 231 16.47 -3.00 -9.40
C ILE A 231 15.79 -4.31 -9.00
N ILE A 232 14.71 -4.67 -9.71
CA ILE A 232 13.90 -5.86 -9.38
C ILE A 232 14.62 -7.14 -9.81
N TYR A 233 14.99 -7.24 -11.09
CA TYR A 233 15.55 -8.44 -11.67
C TYR A 233 16.99 -8.24 -12.13
N ARG A 234 17.84 -9.26 -11.92
CA ARG A 234 19.16 -9.36 -12.56
C ARG A 234 19.00 -9.80 -14.01
N GLU A 235 18.13 -10.77 -14.25
CA GLU A 235 17.77 -11.40 -15.51
C GLU A 235 16.34 -11.94 -15.44
N PRO A 236 15.70 -12.36 -16.54
CA PRO A 236 14.32 -12.84 -16.54
C PRO A 236 14.08 -13.94 -15.50
N GLY A 237 13.14 -13.68 -14.59
CA GLY A 237 12.76 -14.61 -13.51
C GLY A 237 13.70 -14.63 -12.30
N CYS A 238 14.83 -13.90 -12.32
CA CYS A 238 15.81 -13.87 -11.23
C CYS A 238 15.79 -12.54 -10.49
N TYR A 239 15.33 -12.54 -9.24
CA TYR A 239 15.38 -11.37 -8.37
C TYR A 239 16.82 -10.94 -8.04
N THR A 240 17.01 -9.63 -7.80
CA THR A 240 18.23 -9.13 -7.17
C THR A 240 18.30 -9.56 -5.71
N ARG A 241 19.50 -9.54 -5.12
CA ARG A 241 19.68 -9.82 -3.68
C ARG A 241 18.79 -8.94 -2.80
N GLU A 242 18.64 -7.66 -3.16
CA GLU A 242 17.79 -6.75 -2.42
C GLU A 242 16.32 -7.17 -2.48
N MET A 243 15.84 -7.59 -3.63
CA MET A 243 14.48 -8.12 -3.78
C MET A 243 14.25 -9.39 -2.99
N CYS A 244 15.21 -10.34 -2.99
CA CYS A 244 15.13 -11.53 -2.15
C CYS A 244 14.99 -11.16 -0.67
N ARG A 245 15.80 -10.21 -0.17
CA ARG A 245 15.70 -9.69 1.19
C ARG A 245 14.33 -9.06 1.48
N ILE A 246 13.80 -8.24 0.56
CA ILE A 246 12.47 -7.59 0.68
C ILE A 246 11.37 -8.63 0.78
N TYR A 247 11.43 -9.70 -0.01
CA TYR A 247 10.46 -10.80 0.01
C TYR A 247 10.72 -11.83 1.11
N GLY A 248 11.88 -11.79 1.79
CA GLY A 248 12.26 -12.80 2.80
C GLY A 248 12.61 -14.15 2.20
N LEU A 249 12.98 -14.17 0.95
CA LEU A 249 13.46 -15.36 0.26
C LEU A 249 14.92 -15.62 0.62
N SER A 250 15.28 -16.91 0.78
CA SER A 250 16.69 -17.30 0.82
C SER A 250 17.35 -16.93 -0.50
N GLU A 251 18.58 -16.41 -0.44
CA GLU A 251 19.37 -16.17 -1.64
C GLU A 251 19.60 -17.51 -2.35
N SER A 252 18.86 -17.75 -3.45
CA SER A 252 19.27 -18.78 -4.38
C SER A 252 20.47 -18.23 -5.14
N ILE A 253 21.62 -18.80 -4.87
CA ILE A 253 22.91 -18.52 -5.53
C ILE A 253 22.84 -18.87 -7.00
#